data_59ddc312f7fba6cfbec5ca3647b8f39f
#
_entry.id   59ddc312f7fba6cfbec5ca3647b8f39f
#
_cell.length_a   1.000
_cell.length_b   1.000
_cell.length_c   1.000
_cell.angle_alpha   90.00
_cell.angle_beta   90.00
_cell.angle_gamma   90.00
#
_symmetry.space_group_name_H-M   'P 1'
#
loop_
_entity.id
_entity.type
_entity.pdbx_description
1 polymer ?
#
loop_
_entity_poly.entity_id
_entity_poly.type
_entity_poly.pdbx_seq_one_letter_code
_entity_poly.pdbx_strand_id
1 'polypeptide(L)'
;MALAIVAVALMAGLKATGSLSRNAERQTVSMLGQICAENELINLRLRTQLPDMGERSIECPQAGRRLQVDLWVRPTPNPNFRRVDARVWEQGHYVLQLSTVMGRN
;
A
#
# COMPACT_ATOMS: atom_id res chain seq x y z
N MET A 1 -27.48 40.64 -10.05
CA MET A 1 -26.04 40.35 -10.09
C MET A 1 -25.54 39.61 -8.86
N ALA A 2 -25.94 39.98 -7.64
CA ALA A 2 -25.52 39.32 -6.43
C ALA A 2 -25.85 37.81 -6.38
N LEU A 3 -27.02 37.41 -6.88
CA LEU A 3 -27.43 36.01 -6.91
C LEU A 3 -26.57 35.14 -7.84
N ALA A 4 -26.08 35.68 -8.96
CA ALA A 4 -25.23 34.96 -9.90
C ALA A 4 -23.83 34.70 -9.28
N ILE A 5 -23.29 35.64 -8.54
CA ILE A 5 -22.00 35.52 -7.87
C ILE A 5 -22.07 34.44 -6.80
N VAL A 6 -23.14 34.40 -6.00
CA VAL A 6 -23.33 33.39 -4.95
C VAL A 6 -23.46 32.00 -5.57
N ALA A 7 -24.19 31.85 -6.68
CA ALA A 7 -24.33 30.56 -7.36
C ALA A 7 -22.98 30.01 -7.86
N VAL A 8 -22.13 30.85 -8.44
CA VAL A 8 -20.80 30.45 -8.92
C VAL A 8 -19.93 30.02 -7.76
N ALA A 9 -19.95 30.73 -6.64
CA ALA A 9 -19.17 30.36 -5.45
C ALA A 9 -19.59 29.00 -4.89
N LEU A 10 -20.89 28.70 -4.84
CA LEU A 10 -21.40 27.42 -4.37
C LEU A 10 -20.98 26.26 -5.28
N MET A 11 -21.03 26.44 -6.62
CA MET A 11 -20.56 25.41 -7.54
C MET A 11 -19.06 25.13 -7.39
N ALA A 12 -18.23 26.15 -7.23
CA ALA A 12 -16.80 26.00 -7.00
C ALA A 12 -16.53 25.25 -5.69
N GLY A 13 -17.26 25.55 -4.63
CA GLY A 13 -17.15 24.88 -3.33
C GLY A 13 -17.50 23.41 -3.42
N LEU A 14 -18.53 23.01 -4.14
CA LEU A 14 -18.92 21.61 -4.32
C LEU A 14 -17.85 20.83 -5.07
N LYS A 15 -17.21 21.38 -6.10
CA LYS A 15 -16.14 20.72 -6.83
C LYS A 15 -14.92 20.50 -5.95
N ALA A 16 -14.53 21.48 -5.13
CA ALA A 16 -13.41 21.38 -4.20
C ALA A 16 -13.65 20.27 -3.17
N THR A 17 -14.86 20.17 -2.61
CA THR A 17 -15.23 19.14 -1.65
C THR A 17 -15.14 17.75 -2.28
N GLY A 18 -15.60 17.55 -3.51
CA GLY A 18 -15.51 16.27 -4.21
C GLY A 18 -14.06 15.83 -4.45
N SER A 19 -13.18 16.76 -4.83
CA SER A 19 -11.76 16.49 -5.02
C SER A 19 -11.07 16.08 -3.72
N LEU A 20 -11.33 16.76 -2.62
CA LEU A 20 -10.79 16.43 -1.28
C LEU A 20 -11.24 15.04 -0.82
N SER A 21 -12.50 14.67 -1.07
CA SER A 21 -13.02 13.36 -0.70
C SER A 21 -12.29 12.23 -1.43
N ARG A 22 -12.01 12.38 -2.73
CA ARG A 22 -11.24 11.37 -3.49
C ARG A 22 -9.82 11.25 -3.01
N ASN A 23 -9.16 12.37 -2.68
CA ASN A 23 -7.80 12.36 -2.16
C ASN A 23 -7.74 11.68 -0.79
N ALA A 24 -8.71 11.92 0.07
CA ALA A 24 -8.80 11.27 1.37
C ALA A 24 -8.96 9.74 1.23
N GLU A 25 -9.78 9.28 0.27
CA GLU A 25 -9.95 7.86 0.00
C GLU A 25 -8.64 7.21 -0.46
N ARG A 26 -7.90 7.84 -1.38
CA ARG A 26 -6.61 7.35 -1.84
C ARG A 26 -5.60 7.27 -0.70
N GLN A 27 -5.57 8.26 0.19
CA GLN A 27 -4.70 8.23 1.36
C GLN A 27 -5.05 7.10 2.31
N THR A 28 -6.34 6.85 2.52
CA THR A 28 -6.80 5.74 3.36
C THR A 28 -6.35 4.41 2.79
N VAL A 29 -6.51 4.18 1.49
CA VAL A 29 -6.09 2.94 0.84
C VAL A 29 -4.57 2.78 0.92
N SER A 30 -3.80 3.84 0.69
CA SER A 30 -2.35 3.80 0.82
C SER A 30 -1.90 3.47 2.24
N MET A 31 -2.54 4.04 3.24
CA MET A 31 -2.25 3.75 4.65
C MET A 31 -2.53 2.28 4.99
N LEU A 32 -3.69 1.77 4.57
CA LEU A 32 -4.05 0.37 4.79
C LEU A 32 -3.09 -0.57 4.05
N GLY A 33 -2.70 -0.21 2.84
CA GLY A 33 -1.72 -0.97 2.06
C GLY A 33 -0.37 -0.99 2.74
N GLN A 34 0.08 0.13 3.30
CA GLN A 34 1.33 0.20 4.05
C GLN A 34 1.28 -0.70 5.28
N ILE A 35 0.19 -0.70 6.03
CA ILE A 35 0.00 -1.58 7.18
C ILE A 35 0.11 -3.05 6.75
N CYS A 36 -0.55 -3.43 5.67
CA CYS A 36 -0.48 -4.79 5.14
C CYS A 36 0.94 -5.19 4.76
N ALA A 37 1.64 -4.33 4.01
CA ALA A 37 3.01 -4.60 3.58
C ALA A 37 3.96 -4.70 4.77
N GLU A 38 3.87 -3.77 5.73
CA GLU A 38 4.71 -3.79 6.92
C GLU A 38 4.47 -5.03 7.77
N ASN A 39 3.20 -5.43 7.95
CA ASN A 39 2.87 -6.63 8.72
C ASN A 39 3.51 -7.88 8.11
N GLU A 40 3.47 -8.02 6.80
CA GLU A 40 4.08 -9.16 6.11
C GLU A 40 5.61 -9.15 6.21
N LEU A 41 6.22 -7.97 6.07
CA LEU A 41 7.67 -7.83 6.22
C LEU A 41 8.11 -8.13 7.67
N ILE A 42 7.35 -7.68 8.66
CA ILE A 42 7.62 -7.97 10.06
C ILE A 42 7.48 -9.47 10.32
N ASN A 43 6.45 -10.12 9.79
CA ASN A 43 6.27 -11.57 9.93
C ASN A 43 7.47 -12.34 9.37
N LEU A 44 8.03 -11.91 8.23
CA LEU A 44 9.23 -12.52 7.69
C LEU A 44 10.45 -12.31 8.59
N ARG A 45 10.58 -11.12 9.18
CA ARG A 45 11.71 -10.81 10.08
C ARG A 45 11.66 -11.60 11.38
N LEU A 46 10.47 -11.93 11.86
CA LEU A 46 10.30 -12.71 13.08
C LEU A 46 10.71 -14.17 12.89
N ARG A 47 10.84 -14.63 11.66
CA ARG A 47 11.35 -15.97 11.37
C ARG A 47 12.86 -15.99 11.55
N THR A 48 13.38 -17.08 12.09
CA THR A 48 14.83 -17.23 12.35
C THR A 48 15.61 -17.59 11.10
N GLN A 49 14.94 -17.99 10.03
CA GLN A 49 15.55 -18.38 8.76
C GLN A 49 15.36 -17.30 7.72
N LEU A 50 16.28 -17.25 6.74
CA LEU A 50 16.08 -16.39 5.57
C LEU A 50 14.81 -16.81 4.82
N PRO A 51 14.02 -15.84 4.30
CA PRO A 51 12.86 -16.20 3.50
C PRO A 51 13.27 -16.92 2.22
N ASP A 52 12.47 -17.89 1.80
CA ASP A 52 12.69 -18.61 0.55
C ASP A 52 12.56 -17.66 -0.64
N MET A 53 13.44 -17.84 -1.64
CA MET A 53 13.37 -17.06 -2.87
C MET A 53 12.11 -17.40 -3.66
N GLY A 54 11.56 -16.42 -4.37
CA GLY A 54 10.41 -16.57 -5.21
C GLY A 54 9.32 -15.57 -4.89
N GLU A 55 8.15 -15.79 -5.46
CA GLU A 55 6.99 -14.91 -5.30
C GLU A 55 5.88 -15.64 -4.53
N ARG A 56 5.19 -14.88 -3.68
CA ARG A 56 4.01 -15.36 -2.96
C ARG A 56 2.98 -14.26 -2.89
N SER A 57 1.71 -14.63 -2.99
CA SER A 57 0.59 -13.71 -2.81
C SER A 57 -0.14 -14.03 -1.53
N ILE A 58 -0.42 -13.02 -0.74
CA ILE A 58 -1.10 -13.15 0.55
C ILE A 58 -2.26 -12.17 0.57
N GLU A 59 -3.43 -12.65 0.97
CA GLU A 59 -4.58 -11.77 1.18
C GLU A 59 -4.42 -11.06 2.52
N CYS A 60 -4.72 -9.75 2.54
CA CYS A 60 -4.68 -8.92 3.73
C CYS A 60 -5.93 -8.06 3.80
N PRO A 61 -7.06 -8.61 4.32
CA PRO A 61 -8.25 -7.80 4.48
C PRO A 61 -8.05 -6.77 5.59
N GLN A 62 -8.37 -5.51 5.31
CA GLN A 62 -8.26 -4.42 6.26
C GLN A 62 -9.46 -3.47 6.09
N ALA A 63 -10.14 -3.17 7.20
CA ALA A 63 -11.23 -2.19 7.24
C ALA A 63 -12.29 -2.43 6.15
N GLY A 64 -12.68 -3.71 5.92
CA GLY A 64 -13.68 -4.07 4.92
C GLY A 64 -13.16 -4.06 3.48
N ARG A 65 -11.89 -3.76 3.25
CA ARG A 65 -11.26 -3.78 1.93
C ARG A 65 -10.44 -5.05 1.75
N ARG A 66 -10.44 -5.60 0.55
CA ARG A 66 -9.64 -6.75 0.21
C ARG A 66 -8.36 -6.29 -0.46
N LEU A 67 -7.28 -6.35 0.29
CA LEU A 67 -5.94 -6.03 -0.20
C LEU A 67 -5.17 -7.33 -0.42
N GLN A 68 -4.28 -7.32 -1.40
CA GLN A 68 -3.40 -8.43 -1.70
C GLN A 68 -1.96 -7.94 -1.63
N VAL A 69 -1.11 -8.69 -0.95
CA VAL A 69 0.31 -8.39 -0.85
C VAL A 69 1.08 -9.45 -1.62
N ASP A 70 1.80 -9.03 -2.64
CA ASP A 70 2.70 -9.89 -3.39
C ASP A 70 4.11 -9.70 -2.84
N LEU A 71 4.68 -10.77 -2.30
CA LEU A 71 6.05 -10.78 -1.78
C LEU A 71 6.98 -11.38 -2.83
N TRP A 72 8.01 -10.65 -3.18
CA TRP A 72 9.04 -11.13 -4.10
C TRP A 72 10.37 -11.13 -3.37
N VAL A 73 10.92 -12.32 -3.13
CA VAL A 73 12.19 -12.52 -2.45
C VAL A 73 13.27 -12.80 -3.49
N ARG A 74 14.30 -11.96 -3.53
CA ARG A 74 15.40 -12.05 -4.49
C ARG A 74 16.73 -12.17 -3.79
N PRO A 75 17.74 -12.81 -4.42
CA PRO A 75 19.09 -12.85 -3.86
C PRO A 75 19.74 -11.47 -3.94
N THR A 76 20.71 -11.25 -3.06
CA THR A 76 21.59 -10.07 -3.09
C THR A 76 23.02 -10.53 -3.39
N PRO A 77 23.96 -9.60 -3.69
CA PRO A 77 25.38 -9.97 -3.83
C PRO A 77 25.95 -10.66 -2.61
N ASN A 78 25.43 -10.37 -1.41
CA ASN A 78 25.80 -11.07 -0.18
C ASN A 78 24.82 -12.21 0.07
N PRO A 79 25.27 -13.50 0.10
CA PRO A 79 24.38 -14.65 0.28
C PRO A 79 23.69 -14.70 1.64
N ASN A 80 24.12 -13.91 2.61
CA ASN A 80 23.51 -13.84 3.95
C ASN A 80 22.31 -12.87 3.99
N PHE A 81 22.06 -12.14 2.90
CA PHE A 81 20.96 -11.17 2.81
C PHE A 81 20.07 -11.46 1.62
N ARG A 82 18.81 -11.10 1.76
CA ARG A 82 17.83 -11.18 0.67
C ARG A 82 17.04 -9.91 0.59
N ARG A 83 16.76 -9.50 -0.64
CA ARG A 83 15.89 -8.36 -0.90
C ARG A 83 14.44 -8.85 -0.97
N VAL A 84 13.56 -8.19 -0.24
CA VAL A 84 12.14 -8.51 -0.24
C VAL A 84 11.38 -7.28 -0.69
N ASP A 85 10.60 -7.43 -1.76
CA ASP A 85 9.68 -6.41 -2.26
C ASP A 85 8.26 -6.84 -1.92
N ALA A 86 7.51 -5.97 -1.27
CA ALA A 86 6.10 -6.18 -0.95
C ALA A 86 5.27 -5.20 -1.77
N ARG A 87 4.53 -5.72 -2.74
CA ARG A 87 3.61 -4.92 -3.57
C ARG A 87 2.20 -5.14 -3.09
N VAL A 88 1.49 -4.04 -2.90
CA VAL A 88 0.11 -4.10 -2.44
C VAL A 88 -0.84 -3.74 -3.58
N TRP A 89 -1.87 -4.55 -3.73
CA TRP A 89 -2.91 -4.40 -4.72
C TRP A 89 -4.28 -4.40 -4.07
N GLU A 90 -5.21 -3.62 -4.60
CA GLU A 90 -6.62 -3.67 -4.23
C GLU A 90 -7.43 -3.98 -5.48
N GLN A 91 -8.07 -5.15 -5.53
CA GLN A 91 -8.91 -5.57 -6.65
C GLN A 91 -8.24 -5.38 -8.02
N GLY A 92 -6.96 -5.76 -8.11
CA GLY A 92 -6.18 -5.62 -9.34
C GLY A 92 -5.58 -4.25 -9.58
N HIS A 93 -5.81 -3.28 -8.70
CA HIS A 93 -5.23 -1.94 -8.79
C HIS A 93 -4.01 -1.81 -7.89
N TYR A 94 -2.91 -1.35 -8.46
CA TYR A 94 -1.68 -1.12 -7.70
C TYR A 94 -1.88 -0.02 -6.66
N VAL A 95 -1.40 -0.27 -5.44
CA VAL A 95 -1.47 0.69 -4.33
C VAL A 95 -0.10 1.25 -4.00
N LEU A 96 0.83 0.38 -3.56
CA LEU A 96 2.19 0.81 -3.19
C LEU A 96 3.13 -0.38 -3.17
N GLN A 97 4.43 -0.08 -3.03
CA GLN A 97 5.46 -1.09 -2.86
C GLN A 97 6.41 -0.65 -1.75
N LEU A 98 6.72 -1.58 -0.85
CA LEU A 98 7.79 -1.42 0.14
C LEU A 98 8.88 -2.44 -0.17
N SER A 99 10.13 -2.01 -0.03
CA SER A 99 11.29 -2.88 -0.25
C SER A 99 12.20 -2.85 0.96
N THR A 100 12.76 -4.00 1.31
CA THR A 100 13.70 -4.10 2.41
C THR A 100 14.74 -5.19 2.13
N VAL A 101 15.81 -5.19 2.91
CA VAL A 101 16.83 -6.25 2.89
C VAL A 101 16.77 -6.96 4.23
N MET A 102 16.68 -8.28 4.19
CA MET A 102 16.61 -9.11 5.38
C MET A 102 17.86 -9.97 5.47
N GLY A 103 18.44 -10.00 6.67
CA GLY A 103 19.59 -10.83 6.97
C GLY A 103 19.22 -12.05 7.79
N ARG A 104 20.17 -12.98 7.89
CA ARG A 104 20.06 -14.16 8.74
C ARG A 104 20.28 -13.73 10.19
N ASN A 105 19.41 -14.17 11.09
CA ASN A 105 19.57 -13.93 12.53
C ASN A 105 20.45 -14.99 13.21
#